data_d07d612d10aa416c01507e297d9d4113
#
_entry.id   d07d612d10aa416c01507e297d9d4113
#
_cell.length_a   1.000
_cell.length_b   1.000
_cell.length_c   1.000
_cell.angle_alpha   90.00
_cell.angle_beta   90.00
_cell.angle_gamma   90.00
#
_symmetry.space_group_name_H-M   'P 1'
#
loop_
_entity.id
_entity.type
_entity.pdbx_description
1 polymer ?
#
loop_
_entity_poly.entity_id
_entity_poly.type
_entity_poly.pdbx_seq_one_letter_code
_entity_poly.pdbx_strand_id
1 'polypeptide(L)'
;MAEPTAASCVEGVPPSNRGQDARDTTPSWWRSVGPALITACVVFGPGSLLVSANIGASHGYQLLWLLVLTGILMGTYMTTAARIGVVGGATPCTLVAQRLGRPVAAVIGINLCLICGTFQFSNNLAVAAAAETLVPKLDARWILLGFNGLIIIFLFAAKQLYRFLERTMKIMVGLMLLCFVINVILARPSLLGIVRGFVPSWPEGVSLGVPRKIDGGIQDPMILIASLLGTTFSVAAAFYQGNLVREKGWMIKDYSRGIGDSVAGVCVLTGVSAIIMITAAKVIPGEPADNIGVLAESLRPLLRSVAHVFFCVGLFAVAMNPFLINAMIGGSILADGIGQPPKLSDRWPRRFTVLVMLAGMVVAMLALRTGQKPVKLIIFGQALTVLGNPLMAVTILWLANRKDIMGDRRNTVILNILGGLGLLVVVLMAVRVLMRLVLTLS
;
A
#
# COMPACT_ATOMS: atom_id res chain seq x y z
N MET A 1 36.68 -6.23 -69.06
CA MET A 1 36.71 -4.79 -69.33
C MET A 1 35.72 -4.10 -68.42
N ALA A 2 36.28 -3.23 -67.57
CA ALA A 2 35.66 -2.11 -66.88
C ALA A 2 34.39 -2.33 -66.00
N GLU A 3 34.63 -2.30 -64.69
CA GLU A 3 33.65 -1.82 -63.68
C GLU A 3 33.25 -0.35 -63.96
N PRO A 4 32.11 0.07 -63.44
CA PRO A 4 32.15 1.30 -62.66
C PRO A 4 31.44 1.19 -61.35
N THR A 5 32.11 1.71 -60.37
CA THR A 5 31.80 2.18 -59.04
C THR A 5 30.42 2.83 -58.89
N ALA A 6 29.67 2.35 -57.87
CA ALA A 6 28.47 3.00 -57.33
C ALA A 6 28.86 3.89 -56.15
N ALA A 7 28.64 5.18 -56.25
CA ALA A 7 28.74 6.16 -55.21
C ALA A 7 27.42 6.15 -54.40
N SER A 8 27.50 5.87 -53.11
CA SER A 8 26.39 5.97 -52.15
C SER A 8 26.23 7.41 -51.70
N CYS A 9 25.05 7.97 -51.96
CA CYS A 9 24.60 9.21 -51.36
C CYS A 9 24.22 8.92 -49.87
N VAL A 10 24.97 9.51 -48.96
CA VAL A 10 24.61 9.63 -47.57
C VAL A 10 23.80 10.92 -47.42
N GLU A 11 22.49 10.82 -47.29
CA GLU A 11 21.65 11.94 -46.92
C GLU A 11 21.91 12.34 -45.46
N GLY A 12 22.26 13.62 -45.29
CA GLY A 12 22.58 14.20 -43.99
C GLY A 12 21.35 14.32 -43.09
N VAL A 13 21.49 13.79 -41.91
CA VAL A 13 20.59 14.05 -40.78
C VAL A 13 20.77 15.52 -40.36
N PRO A 14 19.70 16.34 -40.27
CA PRO A 14 19.85 17.73 -39.83
C PRO A 14 20.30 17.78 -38.37
N PRO A 15 21.11 18.73 -37.94
CA PRO A 15 21.58 18.86 -36.58
C PRO A 15 20.40 19.19 -35.65
N SER A 16 20.15 18.29 -34.72
CA SER A 16 19.19 18.52 -33.64
C SER A 16 19.60 19.76 -32.84
N ASN A 17 18.65 20.62 -32.65
CA ASN A 17 18.69 21.88 -31.91
C ASN A 17 19.20 21.68 -30.47
N ARG A 18 20.51 21.75 -30.22
CA ARG A 18 21.19 21.66 -28.91
C ARG A 18 21.25 23.02 -28.20
N GLY A 19 20.21 23.81 -28.27
CA GLY A 19 20.29 25.21 -27.84
C GLY A 19 19.23 25.68 -26.85
N GLN A 20 18.34 24.83 -26.32
CA GLN A 20 17.27 25.32 -25.42
C GLN A 20 17.10 24.62 -24.06
N ASP A 21 17.92 23.65 -23.68
CA ASP A 21 17.77 22.97 -22.38
C ASP A 21 18.81 23.36 -21.32
N ALA A 22 19.40 24.54 -21.40
CA ALA A 22 20.42 25.02 -20.46
C ALA A 22 19.86 25.91 -19.33
N ARG A 23 18.57 25.87 -19.03
CA ARG A 23 17.98 26.72 -17.96
C ARG A 23 17.18 25.98 -16.89
N ASP A 24 17.47 24.71 -16.59
CA ASP A 24 16.83 24.05 -15.45
C ASP A 24 17.80 23.15 -14.68
N THR A 25 18.93 23.70 -14.24
CA THR A 25 19.94 23.01 -13.43
C THR A 25 19.83 23.29 -11.93
N THR A 26 18.68 23.67 -11.43
CA THR A 26 18.39 23.52 -10.00
C THR A 26 17.78 22.12 -9.81
N PRO A 27 18.44 21.18 -9.11
CA PRO A 27 17.80 19.95 -8.73
C PRO A 27 16.74 20.30 -7.67
N SER A 28 15.53 20.57 -8.13
CA SER A 28 14.39 20.64 -7.24
C SER A 28 14.23 19.24 -6.65
N TRP A 29 14.68 19.06 -5.41
CA TRP A 29 14.50 17.82 -4.64
C TRP A 29 13.02 17.40 -4.62
N TRP A 30 12.08 18.35 -4.74
CA TRP A 30 10.65 18.11 -4.94
C TRP A 30 10.31 17.35 -6.23
N ARG A 31 11.07 17.54 -7.32
CA ARG A 31 10.91 16.74 -8.55
C ARG A 31 11.53 15.34 -8.44
N SER A 32 12.41 15.13 -7.46
CA SER A 32 13.04 13.84 -7.17
C SER A 32 12.18 12.96 -6.27
N VAL A 33 11.32 13.53 -5.45
CA VAL A 33 10.41 12.86 -4.49
C VAL A 33 9.11 12.43 -5.21
N GLY A 34 9.20 11.81 -6.37
CA GLY A 34 7.98 11.54 -7.14
C GLY A 34 7.34 10.16 -6.91
N PRO A 35 8.08 9.07 -7.18
CA PRO A 35 7.51 7.73 -7.23
C PRO A 35 7.19 7.11 -5.89
N ALA A 36 8.07 7.22 -4.90
CA ALA A 36 7.86 6.59 -3.62
C ALA A 36 6.88 7.36 -2.74
N LEU A 37 6.82 8.68 -2.87
CA LEU A 37 5.76 9.44 -2.23
C LEU A 37 4.39 9.02 -2.79
N ILE A 38 4.31 8.78 -4.10
CA ILE A 38 3.10 8.21 -4.71
C ILE A 38 2.84 6.81 -4.12
N THR A 39 3.87 5.95 -4.02
CA THR A 39 3.72 4.61 -3.46
C THR A 39 3.35 4.67 -1.96
N ALA A 40 3.94 5.58 -1.18
CA ALA A 40 3.58 5.80 0.21
C ALA A 40 2.13 6.28 0.36
N CYS A 41 1.71 7.23 -0.47
CA CYS A 41 0.31 7.69 -0.51
C CYS A 41 -0.67 6.60 -0.98
N VAL A 42 -0.20 5.61 -1.73
CA VAL A 42 -0.98 4.45 -2.20
C VAL A 42 -1.12 3.41 -1.11
N VAL A 43 -0.04 3.14 -0.39
CA VAL A 43 -0.04 2.20 0.74
C VAL A 43 -0.77 2.79 1.94
N PHE A 44 -0.72 4.13 2.11
CA PHE A 44 -1.48 4.81 3.14
C PHE A 44 -2.95 4.94 2.74
N GLY A 45 -3.73 3.96 3.14
CA GLY A 45 -5.17 3.91 2.94
C GLY A 45 -5.96 4.00 4.25
N PRO A 46 -7.28 3.93 4.18
CA PRO A 46 -8.15 3.94 5.36
C PRO A 46 -7.82 2.81 6.34
N GLY A 47 -7.37 1.66 5.84
CA GLY A 47 -6.92 0.55 6.67
C GLY A 47 -5.72 0.93 7.54
N SER A 48 -4.68 1.56 6.98
CA SER A 48 -3.51 2.02 7.74
C SER A 48 -3.88 3.04 8.80
N LEU A 49 -4.77 3.99 8.46
CA LEU A 49 -5.27 4.98 9.40
C LEU A 49 -6.01 4.32 10.57
N LEU A 50 -6.99 3.47 10.27
CA LEU A 50 -7.83 2.83 11.28
C LEU A 50 -7.04 1.85 12.15
N VAL A 51 -6.13 1.07 11.56
CA VAL A 51 -5.27 0.13 12.30
C VAL A 51 -4.32 0.88 13.22
N SER A 52 -3.64 1.92 12.74
CA SER A 52 -2.71 2.72 13.56
C SER A 52 -3.43 3.43 14.71
N ALA A 53 -4.61 4.00 14.46
CA ALA A 53 -5.42 4.62 15.50
C ALA A 53 -5.90 3.60 16.53
N ASN A 54 -6.33 2.40 16.08
CA ASN A 54 -6.78 1.34 16.96
C ASN A 54 -5.67 0.81 17.87
N ILE A 55 -4.47 0.61 17.31
CA ILE A 55 -3.29 0.19 18.09
C ILE A 55 -2.93 1.26 19.13
N GLY A 56 -2.90 2.54 18.73
CA GLY A 56 -2.64 3.63 19.64
C GLY A 56 -3.64 3.70 20.79
N ALA A 57 -4.93 3.60 20.48
CA ALA A 57 -6.00 3.59 21.46
C ALA A 57 -5.92 2.40 22.44
N SER A 58 -5.66 1.18 21.93
CA SER A 58 -5.67 -0.05 22.72
C SER A 58 -4.38 -0.30 23.50
N HIS A 59 -3.22 0.04 22.93
CA HIS A 59 -1.88 -0.31 23.47
C HIS A 59 -0.99 0.89 23.74
N GLY A 60 -1.51 2.11 23.61
CA GLY A 60 -0.72 3.31 23.83
C GLY A 60 0.49 3.42 22.88
N TYR A 61 1.66 3.73 23.44
CA TYR A 61 2.91 3.88 22.67
C TYR A 61 3.68 2.57 22.51
N GLN A 62 3.29 1.48 23.17
CA GLN A 62 4.10 0.27 23.34
C GLN A 62 4.46 -0.45 22.05
N LEU A 63 3.71 -0.24 20.94
CA LEU A 63 3.97 -0.87 19.65
C LEU A 63 4.65 0.06 18.60
N LEU A 64 5.17 1.24 19.01
CA LEU A 64 5.90 2.12 18.11
C LEU A 64 7.16 1.47 17.53
N TRP A 65 7.87 0.65 18.33
CA TRP A 65 9.04 -0.10 17.87
C TRP A 65 8.69 -1.07 16.73
N LEU A 66 7.51 -1.69 16.81
CA LEU A 66 7.06 -2.63 15.77
C LEU A 66 6.77 -1.90 14.47
N LEU A 67 6.25 -0.67 14.54
CA LEU A 67 6.02 0.17 13.38
C LEU A 67 7.36 0.54 12.69
N VAL A 68 8.40 0.85 13.46
CA VAL A 68 9.74 1.11 12.91
C VAL A 68 10.34 -0.15 12.30
N LEU A 69 10.22 -1.29 12.97
CA LEU A 69 10.69 -2.58 12.43
C LEU A 69 9.99 -2.89 11.10
N THR A 70 8.67 -2.75 11.03
CA THR A 70 7.91 -2.97 9.79
C THR A 70 8.33 -2.00 8.68
N GLY A 71 8.63 -0.74 9.02
CA GLY A 71 9.20 0.24 8.09
C GLY A 71 10.56 -0.18 7.53
N ILE A 72 11.47 -0.66 8.38
CA ILE A 72 12.78 -1.16 7.94
C ILE A 72 12.63 -2.35 6.99
N LEU A 73 11.78 -3.31 7.35
CA LEU A 73 11.50 -4.49 6.51
C LEU A 73 10.88 -4.06 5.17
N MET A 74 9.92 -3.15 5.19
CA MET A 74 9.29 -2.61 3.98
C MET A 74 10.30 -1.90 3.08
N GLY A 75 11.16 -1.05 3.65
CA GLY A 75 12.25 -0.37 2.93
C GLY A 75 13.21 -1.36 2.27
N THR A 76 13.55 -2.44 2.97
CA THR A 76 14.39 -3.52 2.43
C THR A 76 13.77 -4.18 1.20
N TYR A 77 12.50 -4.53 1.27
CA TYR A 77 11.79 -5.16 0.14
C TYR A 77 11.55 -4.17 -1.00
N MET A 78 11.18 -2.93 -0.71
CA MET A 78 10.93 -1.89 -1.72
C MET A 78 12.19 -1.55 -2.51
N THR A 79 13.32 -1.32 -1.82
CA THR A 79 14.60 -1.02 -2.47
C THR A 79 15.12 -2.23 -3.27
N THR A 80 14.91 -3.44 -2.75
CA THR A 80 15.28 -4.68 -3.44
C THR A 80 14.44 -4.86 -4.71
N ALA A 81 13.13 -4.67 -4.65
CA ALA A 81 12.25 -4.79 -5.82
C ALA A 81 12.51 -3.70 -6.87
N ALA A 82 12.76 -2.45 -6.44
CA ALA A 82 13.19 -1.38 -7.33
C ALA A 82 14.48 -1.74 -8.08
N ARG A 83 15.46 -2.31 -7.35
CA ARG A 83 16.72 -2.77 -7.93
C ARG A 83 16.52 -3.89 -8.94
N ILE A 84 15.64 -4.87 -8.67
CA ILE A 84 15.29 -5.94 -9.61
C ILE A 84 14.73 -5.34 -10.91
N GLY A 85 13.81 -4.40 -10.81
CA GLY A 85 13.23 -3.74 -11.98
C GLY A 85 14.25 -2.96 -12.81
N VAL A 86 15.17 -2.23 -12.16
CA VAL A 86 16.20 -1.43 -12.83
C VAL A 86 17.27 -2.31 -13.47
N VAL A 87 17.82 -3.28 -12.72
CA VAL A 87 18.96 -4.12 -13.16
C VAL A 87 18.49 -5.24 -14.07
N GLY A 88 17.38 -5.90 -13.72
CA GLY A 88 16.84 -7.04 -14.49
C GLY A 88 16.26 -6.67 -15.85
N GLY A 89 16.04 -5.38 -16.11
CA GLY A 89 15.61 -4.89 -17.42
C GLY A 89 14.18 -5.24 -17.84
N ALA A 90 13.45 -6.00 -17.01
CA ALA A 90 12.08 -6.42 -17.22
C ALA A 90 11.27 -6.36 -15.91
N THR A 91 9.95 -6.53 -16.00
CA THR A 91 9.08 -6.61 -14.81
C THR A 91 9.35 -7.88 -14.02
N PRO A 92 9.14 -7.88 -12.69
CA PRO A 92 9.34 -9.07 -11.88
C PRO A 92 8.59 -10.31 -12.37
N CYS A 93 7.32 -10.20 -12.79
CA CYS A 93 6.58 -11.34 -13.37
C CYS A 93 7.18 -11.84 -14.68
N THR A 94 7.63 -10.93 -15.56
CA THR A 94 8.32 -11.30 -16.80
C THR A 94 9.64 -12.03 -16.51
N LEU A 95 10.44 -11.56 -15.53
CA LEU A 95 11.68 -12.24 -15.12
C LEU A 95 11.41 -13.63 -14.56
N VAL A 96 10.35 -13.80 -13.77
CA VAL A 96 9.92 -15.12 -13.28
C VAL A 96 9.50 -16.02 -14.44
N ALA A 97 8.70 -15.49 -15.38
CA ALA A 97 8.23 -16.24 -16.52
C ALA A 97 9.37 -16.76 -17.42
N GLN A 98 10.43 -15.97 -17.57
CA GLN A 98 11.62 -16.35 -18.35
C GLN A 98 12.43 -17.48 -17.70
N ARG A 99 12.33 -17.68 -16.39
CA ARG A 99 13.14 -18.64 -15.62
C ARG A 99 12.38 -19.84 -15.09
N LEU A 100 11.15 -19.63 -14.63
CA LEU A 100 10.30 -20.67 -14.03
C LEU A 100 9.06 -21.00 -14.85
N GLY A 101 8.92 -20.31 -15.99
CA GLY A 101 7.76 -20.51 -16.87
C GLY A 101 6.57 -19.63 -16.54
N ARG A 102 5.69 -19.48 -17.52
CA ARG A 102 4.50 -18.64 -17.45
C ARG A 102 3.49 -19.08 -16.36
N PRO A 103 3.27 -20.38 -16.07
CA PRO A 103 2.35 -20.79 -15.01
C PRO A 103 2.73 -20.23 -13.63
N VAL A 104 4.04 -20.22 -13.29
CA VAL A 104 4.50 -19.65 -12.01
C VAL A 104 4.27 -18.15 -11.95
N ALA A 105 4.56 -17.42 -13.03
CA ALA A 105 4.28 -15.99 -13.12
C ALA A 105 2.77 -15.70 -13.00
N ALA A 106 1.92 -16.54 -13.58
CA ALA A 106 0.47 -16.41 -13.46
C ALA A 106 -0.02 -16.60 -12.01
N VAL A 107 0.51 -17.59 -11.29
CA VAL A 107 0.21 -17.79 -9.85
C VAL A 107 0.58 -16.54 -9.04
N ILE A 108 1.75 -15.95 -9.31
CA ILE A 108 2.18 -14.70 -8.67
C ILE A 108 1.21 -13.56 -9.00
N GLY A 109 0.84 -13.41 -10.28
CA GLY A 109 -0.10 -12.39 -10.73
C GLY A 109 -1.49 -12.53 -10.07
N ILE A 110 -2.02 -13.74 -10.01
CA ILE A 110 -3.29 -14.06 -9.34
C ILE A 110 -3.21 -13.76 -7.84
N ASN A 111 -2.14 -14.22 -7.18
CA ASN A 111 -1.96 -13.98 -5.75
C ASN A 111 -1.95 -12.46 -5.42
N LEU A 112 -1.21 -11.65 -6.19
CA LEU A 112 -1.18 -10.22 -5.98
C LEU A 112 -2.53 -9.56 -6.30
N CYS A 113 -3.22 -10.03 -7.32
CA CYS A 113 -4.58 -9.59 -7.66
C CYS A 113 -5.55 -9.84 -6.48
N LEU A 114 -5.47 -11.00 -5.83
CA LEU A 114 -6.26 -11.34 -4.64
C LEU A 114 -5.93 -10.44 -3.45
N ILE A 115 -4.64 -10.14 -3.20
CA ILE A 115 -4.23 -9.17 -2.16
C ILE A 115 -4.86 -7.80 -2.46
N CYS A 116 -4.79 -7.34 -3.70
CA CYS A 116 -5.42 -6.07 -4.10
C CYS A 116 -6.94 -6.11 -3.94
N GLY A 117 -7.59 -7.26 -4.16
CA GLY A 117 -9.00 -7.49 -3.89
C GLY A 117 -9.36 -7.33 -2.40
N THR A 118 -8.51 -7.82 -1.49
CA THR A 118 -8.71 -7.63 -0.04
C THR A 118 -8.49 -6.17 0.40
N PHE A 119 -7.56 -5.45 -0.21
CA PHE A 119 -7.47 -3.99 -0.02
C PHE A 119 -8.73 -3.28 -0.52
N GLN A 120 -9.26 -3.70 -1.69
CA GLN A 120 -10.51 -3.12 -2.22
C GLN A 120 -11.71 -3.40 -1.33
N PHE A 121 -11.80 -4.59 -0.76
CA PHE A 121 -12.80 -4.91 0.27
C PHE A 121 -12.75 -3.92 1.43
N SER A 122 -11.57 -3.71 2.02
CA SER A 122 -11.38 -2.77 3.14
C SER A 122 -11.68 -1.31 2.75
N ASN A 123 -11.26 -0.89 1.55
CA ASN A 123 -11.53 0.46 1.05
C ASN A 123 -13.03 0.71 0.85
N ASN A 124 -13.78 -0.27 0.33
CA ASN A 124 -15.24 -0.19 0.20
C ASN A 124 -15.91 -0.07 1.58
N LEU A 125 -15.49 -0.87 2.56
CA LEU A 125 -16.03 -0.77 3.92
C LEU A 125 -15.75 0.60 4.57
N ALA A 126 -14.58 1.19 4.31
CA ALA A 126 -14.26 2.52 4.82
C ALA A 126 -15.15 3.61 4.18
N VAL A 127 -15.41 3.50 2.88
CA VAL A 127 -16.35 4.39 2.18
C VAL A 127 -17.76 4.22 2.74
N ALA A 128 -18.24 2.98 2.93
CA ALA A 128 -19.55 2.70 3.50
C ALA A 128 -19.67 3.29 4.91
N ALA A 129 -18.69 3.04 5.77
CA ALA A 129 -18.71 3.50 7.14
C ALA A 129 -18.64 5.04 7.28
N ALA A 130 -17.82 5.70 6.45
CA ALA A 130 -17.79 7.15 6.41
C ALA A 130 -19.13 7.74 5.92
N ALA A 131 -19.72 7.12 4.93
CA ALA A 131 -20.97 7.57 4.34
C ALA A 131 -22.18 7.34 5.24
N GLU A 132 -22.28 6.20 5.95
CA GLU A 132 -23.32 5.95 6.98
C GLU A 132 -23.30 7.03 8.07
N THR A 133 -22.12 7.50 8.43
CA THR A 133 -21.95 8.55 9.42
C THR A 133 -22.40 9.92 8.91
N LEU A 134 -22.13 10.24 7.64
CA LEU A 134 -22.49 11.53 7.04
C LEU A 134 -23.95 11.57 6.57
N VAL A 135 -24.47 10.45 6.09
CA VAL A 135 -25.82 10.33 5.53
C VAL A 135 -26.51 9.06 6.05
N PRO A 136 -26.96 9.05 7.33
CA PRO A 136 -27.47 7.84 8.01
C PRO A 136 -28.72 7.21 7.37
N LYS A 137 -29.43 7.98 6.51
CA LYS A 137 -30.67 7.52 5.88
C LYS A 137 -30.42 6.74 4.58
N LEU A 138 -29.20 6.74 4.06
CA LEU A 138 -28.89 6.09 2.78
C LEU A 138 -28.24 4.73 3.02
N ASP A 139 -28.81 3.69 2.44
CA ASP A 139 -28.22 2.34 2.53
C ASP A 139 -26.83 2.31 1.91
N ALA A 140 -25.86 1.83 2.69
CA ALA A 140 -24.46 1.71 2.30
C ALA A 140 -24.27 1.00 0.95
N ARG A 141 -25.14 0.07 0.59
CA ARG A 141 -25.09 -0.66 -0.69
C ARG A 141 -25.23 0.25 -1.90
N TRP A 142 -26.14 1.20 -1.86
CA TRP A 142 -26.32 2.18 -2.94
C TRP A 142 -25.14 3.13 -3.03
N ILE A 143 -24.58 3.51 -1.90
CA ILE A 143 -23.36 4.33 -1.83
C ILE A 143 -22.21 3.60 -2.50
N LEU A 144 -21.99 2.32 -2.18
CA LEU A 144 -20.91 1.53 -2.77
C LEU A 144 -21.10 1.34 -4.28
N LEU A 145 -22.32 1.07 -4.74
CA LEU A 145 -22.62 0.97 -6.17
C LEU A 145 -22.36 2.28 -6.91
N GLY A 146 -22.87 3.40 -6.39
CA GLY A 146 -22.66 4.72 -6.98
C GLY A 146 -21.18 5.11 -7.00
N PHE A 147 -20.47 4.87 -5.90
CA PHE A 147 -19.05 5.20 -5.77
C PHE A 147 -18.17 4.38 -6.73
N ASN A 148 -18.33 3.04 -6.75
CA ASN A 148 -17.58 2.18 -7.68
C ASN A 148 -17.95 2.51 -9.14
N GLY A 149 -19.23 2.72 -9.45
CA GLY A 149 -19.68 3.13 -10.78
C GLY A 149 -19.03 4.43 -11.24
N LEU A 150 -19.01 5.44 -10.36
CA LEU A 150 -18.37 6.73 -10.62
C LEU A 150 -16.86 6.58 -10.91
N ILE A 151 -16.14 5.80 -10.10
CA ILE A 151 -14.70 5.55 -10.29
C ILE A 151 -14.46 4.79 -11.60
N ILE A 152 -15.27 3.79 -11.92
CA ILE A 152 -15.17 3.05 -13.20
C ILE A 152 -15.40 3.98 -14.37
N ILE A 153 -16.43 4.83 -14.32
CA ILE A 153 -16.67 5.84 -15.36
C ILE A 153 -15.44 6.75 -15.52
N PHE A 154 -14.87 7.24 -14.42
CA PHE A 154 -13.66 8.07 -14.47
C PHE A 154 -12.44 7.35 -15.05
N LEU A 155 -12.31 6.05 -14.81
CA LEU A 155 -11.22 5.25 -15.36
C LEU A 155 -11.27 5.22 -16.90
N PHE A 156 -12.48 5.28 -17.51
CA PHE A 156 -12.66 5.18 -18.96
C PHE A 156 -12.92 6.53 -19.66
N ALA A 157 -13.59 7.48 -19.02
CA ALA A 157 -14.18 8.62 -19.71
C ALA A 157 -13.31 9.88 -19.80
N ALA A 158 -12.45 10.21 -18.81
CA ALA A 158 -11.85 11.53 -18.81
C ALA A 158 -10.53 11.65 -18.04
N LYS A 159 -9.40 11.62 -18.75
CA LYS A 159 -8.06 11.86 -18.15
C LYS A 159 -7.95 13.21 -17.42
N GLN A 160 -8.69 14.25 -17.83
CA GLN A 160 -8.60 15.57 -17.18
C GLN A 160 -9.39 15.62 -15.88
N LEU A 161 -10.61 15.06 -15.86
CA LEU A 161 -11.46 14.99 -14.67
C LEU A 161 -10.82 14.09 -13.59
N TYR A 162 -10.20 12.98 -14.01
CA TYR A 162 -9.43 12.12 -13.12
C TYR A 162 -8.27 12.89 -12.46
N ARG A 163 -7.49 13.66 -13.22
CA ARG A 163 -6.39 14.47 -12.68
C ARG A 163 -6.86 15.55 -11.71
N PHE A 164 -8.02 16.16 -11.97
CA PHE A 164 -8.63 17.13 -11.06
C PHE A 164 -9.03 16.46 -9.74
N LEU A 165 -9.74 15.33 -9.81
CA LEU A 165 -10.15 14.57 -8.63
C LEU A 165 -8.94 14.11 -7.81
N GLU A 166 -7.93 13.52 -8.46
CA GLU A 166 -6.67 13.11 -7.82
C GLU A 166 -5.98 14.27 -7.10
N ARG A 167 -5.93 15.45 -7.74
CA ARG A 167 -5.33 16.64 -7.13
C ARG A 167 -6.11 17.09 -5.90
N THR A 168 -7.43 17.13 -5.98
CA THR A 168 -8.29 17.52 -4.86
C THR A 168 -8.14 16.55 -3.69
N MET A 169 -8.15 15.23 -3.95
CA MET A 169 -7.97 14.22 -2.92
C MET A 169 -6.60 14.29 -2.26
N LYS A 170 -5.53 14.53 -3.03
CA LYS A 170 -4.18 14.73 -2.46
C LYS A 170 -4.13 15.94 -1.52
N ILE A 171 -4.80 17.02 -1.86
CA ILE A 171 -4.90 18.21 -1.00
C ILE A 171 -5.65 17.86 0.29
N MET A 172 -6.78 17.16 0.20
CA MET A 172 -7.57 16.77 1.37
C MET A 172 -6.81 15.79 2.28
N VAL A 173 -6.10 14.80 1.71
CA VAL A 173 -5.22 13.90 2.48
C VAL A 173 -4.11 14.71 3.16
N GLY A 174 -3.47 15.62 2.44
CA GLY A 174 -2.44 16.51 3.01
C GLY A 174 -2.98 17.35 4.17
N LEU A 175 -4.19 17.91 4.01
CA LEU A 175 -4.85 18.67 5.06
C LEU A 175 -5.17 17.80 6.28
N MET A 176 -5.68 16.58 6.06
CA MET A 176 -5.95 15.62 7.15
C MET A 176 -4.67 15.26 7.91
N LEU A 177 -3.58 14.97 7.20
CA LEU A 177 -2.29 14.68 7.80
C LEU A 177 -1.74 15.88 8.59
N LEU A 178 -1.88 17.09 8.04
CA LEU A 178 -1.53 18.31 8.75
C LEU A 178 -2.33 18.48 10.04
N CYS A 179 -3.63 18.16 10.02
CA CYS A 179 -4.46 18.17 11.23
C CYS A 179 -3.97 17.16 12.26
N PHE A 180 -3.54 15.95 11.87
CA PHE A 180 -2.95 14.99 12.81
C PHE A 180 -1.64 15.51 13.41
N VAL A 181 -0.77 16.13 12.61
CA VAL A 181 0.49 16.74 13.11
C VAL A 181 0.19 17.84 14.14
N ILE A 182 -0.71 18.77 13.81
CA ILE A 182 -1.09 19.85 14.72
C ILE A 182 -1.75 19.27 15.99
N ASN A 183 -2.59 18.26 15.82
CA ASN A 183 -3.29 17.61 16.94
C ASN A 183 -2.33 16.90 17.90
N VAL A 184 -1.27 16.26 17.42
CA VAL A 184 -0.21 15.69 18.27
C VAL A 184 0.44 16.77 19.13
N ILE A 185 0.73 17.94 18.54
CA ILE A 185 1.34 19.07 19.26
C ILE A 185 0.38 19.58 20.36
N LEU A 186 -0.90 19.75 20.03
CA LEU A 186 -1.93 20.20 20.97
C LEU A 186 -2.23 19.20 22.08
N ALA A 187 -2.23 17.90 21.75
CA ALA A 187 -2.49 16.82 22.69
C ALA A 187 -1.37 16.64 23.72
N ARG A 188 -0.19 17.23 23.49
CA ARG A 188 1.00 17.16 24.37
C ARG A 188 1.27 15.75 24.88
N PRO A 189 1.59 14.80 23.99
CA PRO A 189 1.87 13.42 24.40
C PRO A 189 3.13 13.37 25.29
N SER A 190 3.24 12.32 26.12
CA SER A 190 4.42 12.10 26.94
C SER A 190 5.63 11.76 26.06
N LEU A 191 6.61 12.66 25.97
CA LEU A 191 7.85 12.41 25.21
C LEU A 191 8.60 11.19 25.76
N LEU A 192 8.64 11.01 27.08
CA LEU A 192 9.25 9.85 27.71
C LEU A 192 8.49 8.56 27.34
N GLY A 193 7.15 8.61 27.28
CA GLY A 193 6.29 7.51 26.84
C GLY A 193 6.57 7.13 25.38
N ILE A 194 6.72 8.11 24.50
CA ILE A 194 7.06 7.89 23.09
C ILE A 194 8.44 7.22 22.97
N VAL A 195 9.46 7.76 23.64
CA VAL A 195 10.82 7.18 23.62
C VAL A 195 10.83 5.75 24.15
N ARG A 196 10.11 5.47 25.24
CA ARG A 196 9.93 4.11 25.75
C ARG A 196 9.20 3.19 24.76
N GLY A 197 8.26 3.73 23.97
CA GLY A 197 7.54 3.00 22.95
C GLY A 197 8.39 2.51 21.77
N PHE A 198 9.58 3.07 21.59
CA PHE A 198 10.58 2.57 20.62
C PHE A 198 11.44 1.41 21.19
N VAL A 199 11.34 1.12 22.49
CA VAL A 199 12.00 -0.05 23.09
C VAL A 199 11.08 -1.26 22.91
N PRO A 200 11.56 -2.38 22.34
CA PRO A 200 10.76 -3.58 22.17
C PRO A 200 10.14 -4.07 23.49
N SER A 201 8.84 -4.07 23.54
CA SER A 201 8.05 -4.54 24.69
C SER A 201 6.74 -5.16 24.20
N TRP A 202 6.20 -6.11 24.93
CA TRP A 202 4.88 -6.68 24.63
C TRP A 202 3.83 -6.06 25.53
N PRO A 203 2.76 -5.48 24.95
CA PRO A 203 1.64 -4.97 25.74
C PRO A 203 0.91 -6.10 26.47
N GLU A 204 0.30 -5.77 27.61
CA GLU A 204 -0.65 -6.65 28.27
C GLU A 204 -1.80 -7.01 27.32
N GLY A 205 -2.20 -8.29 27.30
CA GLY A 205 -3.22 -8.80 26.41
C GLY A 205 -2.73 -9.19 24.99
N VAL A 206 -1.53 -8.80 24.58
CA VAL A 206 -0.90 -9.30 23.35
C VAL A 206 -0.08 -10.53 23.71
N SER A 207 -0.55 -11.70 23.28
CA SER A 207 0.18 -12.96 23.49
C SER A 207 0.43 -13.65 22.14
N LEU A 208 1.49 -14.48 22.10
CA LEU A 208 1.75 -15.35 20.96
C LEU A 208 0.75 -16.50 20.82
N GLY A 209 -0.26 -16.56 21.73
CA GLY A 209 -1.33 -17.56 21.71
C GLY A 209 -2.04 -17.59 20.37
N VAL A 210 -2.40 -18.78 19.90
CA VAL A 210 -3.13 -18.98 18.63
C VAL A 210 -4.57 -18.46 18.71
N PRO A 211 -5.19 -18.07 17.59
CA PRO A 211 -6.59 -17.72 17.53
C PRO A 211 -7.46 -18.86 18.10
N ARG A 212 -8.47 -18.52 18.93
CA ARG A 212 -9.36 -19.49 19.55
C ARG A 212 -10.81 -19.02 19.47
N LYS A 213 -11.75 -19.97 19.37
CA LYS A 213 -13.19 -19.69 19.44
C LYS A 213 -13.61 -19.72 20.92
N ILE A 214 -14.08 -18.61 21.44
CA ILE A 214 -14.52 -18.45 22.83
C ILE A 214 -15.88 -17.74 22.80
N ASP A 215 -16.88 -18.30 23.47
CA ASP A 215 -18.25 -17.76 23.58
C ASP A 215 -18.86 -17.35 22.22
N GLY A 216 -18.67 -18.17 21.18
CA GLY A 216 -19.18 -17.91 19.84
C GLY A 216 -18.44 -16.82 19.04
N GLY A 217 -17.42 -16.20 19.62
CA GLY A 217 -16.53 -15.22 18.97
C GLY A 217 -15.11 -15.76 18.76
N ILE A 218 -14.35 -15.17 17.84
CA ILE A 218 -12.94 -15.51 17.65
C ILE A 218 -12.09 -14.47 18.37
N GLN A 219 -11.36 -14.91 19.39
CA GLN A 219 -10.35 -14.12 20.05
C GLN A 219 -8.99 -14.37 19.41
N ASP A 220 -8.38 -13.31 18.91
CA ASP A 220 -7.04 -13.32 18.32
C ASP A 220 -6.23 -12.14 18.87
N PRO A 221 -5.33 -12.42 19.85
CA PRO A 221 -4.57 -11.37 20.53
C PRO A 221 -3.63 -10.58 19.60
N MET A 222 -3.30 -11.10 18.41
CA MET A 222 -2.37 -10.46 17.48
C MET A 222 -3.04 -9.92 16.22
N ILE A 223 -4.36 -9.83 16.15
CA ILE A 223 -5.05 -9.38 14.95
C ILE A 223 -4.64 -7.96 14.53
N LEU A 224 -4.45 -7.07 15.50
CA LEU A 224 -4.00 -5.69 15.22
C LEU A 224 -2.56 -5.67 14.69
N ILE A 225 -1.68 -6.53 15.22
CA ILE A 225 -0.30 -6.68 14.73
C ILE A 225 -0.30 -7.26 13.32
N ALA A 226 -1.08 -8.30 13.05
CA ALA A 226 -1.22 -8.86 11.72
C ALA A 226 -1.76 -7.81 10.72
N SER A 227 -2.73 -7.00 11.16
CA SER A 227 -3.27 -5.90 10.34
C SER A 227 -2.24 -4.80 10.09
N LEU A 228 -1.44 -4.44 11.09
CA LEU A 228 -0.33 -3.49 10.95
C LEU A 228 0.69 -3.97 9.92
N LEU A 229 1.08 -5.25 10.01
CA LEU A 229 1.96 -5.88 9.03
C LEU A 229 1.33 -5.91 7.63
N GLY A 230 0.03 -6.20 7.54
CA GLY A 230 -0.70 -6.16 6.27
C GLY A 230 -0.71 -4.79 5.61
N THR A 231 -0.82 -3.73 6.40
CA THR A 231 -0.88 -2.34 5.90
C THR A 231 0.50 -1.72 5.69
N THR A 232 1.40 -1.82 6.68
CA THR A 232 2.68 -1.11 6.68
C THR A 232 3.78 -1.92 6.01
N PHE A 233 3.79 -3.24 6.21
CA PHE A 233 4.70 -4.16 5.52
C PHE A 233 4.01 -4.84 4.33
N SER A 234 3.51 -4.04 3.40
CA SER A 234 2.86 -4.54 2.18
C SER A 234 3.89 -5.01 1.16
N VAL A 235 4.26 -6.30 1.24
CA VAL A 235 5.22 -6.91 0.28
C VAL A 235 4.66 -6.86 -1.14
N ALA A 236 3.34 -6.89 -1.31
CA ALA A 236 2.68 -6.70 -2.60
C ALA A 236 2.99 -5.34 -3.23
N ALA A 237 2.94 -4.26 -2.42
CA ALA A 237 3.31 -2.92 -2.89
C ALA A 237 4.81 -2.83 -3.20
N ALA A 238 5.66 -3.48 -2.39
CA ALA A 238 7.08 -3.60 -2.69
C ALA A 238 7.33 -4.34 -4.03
N PHE A 239 6.62 -5.42 -4.28
CA PHE A 239 6.71 -6.15 -5.56
C PHE A 239 6.35 -5.26 -6.75
N TYR A 240 5.27 -4.49 -6.63
CA TYR A 240 4.85 -3.54 -7.67
C TYR A 240 5.87 -2.44 -7.93
N GLN A 241 6.69 -2.05 -6.94
CA GLN A 241 7.76 -1.08 -7.15
C GLN A 241 8.73 -1.50 -8.27
N GLY A 242 8.97 -2.81 -8.44
CA GLY A 242 9.74 -3.35 -9.56
C GLY A 242 9.10 -3.08 -10.93
N ASN A 243 7.77 -3.14 -11.03
CA ASN A 243 7.04 -2.77 -12.25
C ASN A 243 7.07 -1.25 -12.46
N LEU A 244 6.87 -0.48 -11.40
CA LEU A 244 6.77 0.97 -11.44
C LEU A 244 8.05 1.64 -11.95
N VAL A 245 9.23 1.17 -11.52
CA VAL A 245 10.51 1.70 -12.01
C VAL A 245 10.72 1.40 -13.50
N ARG A 246 10.18 0.27 -13.99
CA ARG A 246 10.18 -0.07 -15.42
C ARG A 246 9.22 0.82 -16.22
N GLU A 247 8.03 1.05 -15.70
CA GLU A 247 7.03 1.91 -16.33
C GLU A 247 7.52 3.35 -16.48
N LYS A 248 8.36 3.82 -15.53
CA LYS A 248 9.02 5.12 -15.55
C LYS A 248 10.26 5.18 -16.44
N GLY A 249 10.68 4.05 -17.02
CA GLY A 249 11.87 3.98 -17.87
C GLY A 249 13.18 4.17 -17.11
N TRP A 250 13.22 3.93 -15.79
CA TRP A 250 14.44 4.05 -15.00
C TRP A 250 15.47 3.00 -15.42
N MET A 251 16.71 3.45 -15.53
CA MET A 251 17.88 2.67 -15.91
C MET A 251 18.90 2.61 -14.76
N ILE A 252 19.98 1.87 -14.95
CA ILE A 252 21.05 1.70 -13.95
C ILE A 252 21.62 3.05 -13.45
N LYS A 253 21.66 4.09 -14.30
CA LYS A 253 22.06 5.45 -13.89
C LYS A 253 21.14 6.09 -12.84
N ASP A 254 19.87 5.67 -12.81
CA ASP A 254 18.85 6.18 -11.89
C ASP A 254 18.73 5.36 -10.61
N TYR A 255 19.62 4.36 -10.43
CA TYR A 255 19.57 3.40 -9.32
C TYR A 255 19.58 4.07 -7.94
N SER A 256 20.53 4.99 -7.70
CA SER A 256 20.64 5.70 -6.42
C SER A 256 19.39 6.55 -6.13
N ARG A 257 18.83 7.15 -7.18
CA ARG A 257 17.59 7.92 -7.09
C ARG A 257 16.41 7.03 -6.70
N GLY A 258 16.32 5.83 -7.28
CA GLY A 258 15.27 4.85 -6.97
C GLY A 258 15.31 4.35 -5.53
N ILE A 259 16.51 4.15 -4.97
CA ILE A 259 16.66 3.78 -3.55
C ILE A 259 16.23 4.94 -2.66
N GLY A 260 16.73 6.15 -2.91
CA GLY A 260 16.38 7.33 -2.10
C GLY A 260 14.89 7.61 -2.09
N ASP A 261 14.24 7.48 -3.24
CA ASP A 261 12.80 7.61 -3.38
C ASP A 261 12.04 6.54 -2.57
N SER A 262 12.46 5.27 -2.65
CA SER A 262 11.83 4.17 -1.88
C SER A 262 11.97 4.37 -0.36
N VAL A 263 13.15 4.79 0.11
CA VAL A 263 13.40 5.06 1.53
C VAL A 263 12.55 6.25 2.00
N ALA A 264 12.52 7.34 1.23
CA ALA A 264 11.69 8.51 1.58
C ALA A 264 10.20 8.15 1.67
N GLY A 265 9.67 7.35 0.73
CA GLY A 265 8.29 6.90 0.77
C GLY A 265 7.97 6.07 2.01
N VAL A 266 8.85 5.14 2.39
CA VAL A 266 8.66 4.33 3.61
C VAL A 266 8.75 5.18 4.87
N CYS A 267 9.68 6.14 4.93
CA CYS A 267 9.78 7.06 6.07
C CYS A 267 8.50 7.89 6.24
N VAL A 268 7.93 8.39 5.14
CA VAL A 268 6.65 9.13 5.19
C VAL A 268 5.53 8.21 5.67
N LEU A 269 5.39 7.01 5.12
CA LEU A 269 4.36 6.05 5.51
C LEU A 269 4.44 5.71 7.00
N THR A 270 5.63 5.34 7.47
CA THR A 270 5.89 4.97 8.87
C THR A 270 5.69 6.17 9.80
N GLY A 271 6.17 7.35 9.41
CA GLY A 271 6.01 8.60 10.17
C GLY A 271 4.55 9.01 10.34
N VAL A 272 3.75 8.94 9.28
CA VAL A 272 2.31 9.23 9.34
C VAL A 272 1.60 8.24 10.25
N SER A 273 1.87 6.94 10.12
CA SER A 273 1.29 5.91 10.98
C SER A 273 1.67 6.13 12.46
N ALA A 274 2.92 6.54 12.73
CA ALA A 274 3.37 6.87 14.08
C ALA A 274 2.62 8.07 14.67
N ILE A 275 2.45 9.14 13.90
CA ILE A 275 1.70 10.33 14.32
C ILE A 275 0.27 9.97 14.70
N ILE A 276 -0.40 9.16 13.89
CA ILE A 276 -1.77 8.70 14.15
C ILE A 276 -1.83 7.84 15.41
N MET A 277 -0.91 6.88 15.55
CA MET A 277 -0.81 6.01 16.72
C MET A 277 -0.58 6.83 18.00
N ILE A 278 0.35 7.78 17.99
CA ILE A 278 0.66 8.66 19.12
C ILE A 278 -0.54 9.54 19.49
N THR A 279 -1.22 10.09 18.49
CA THR A 279 -2.42 10.90 18.70
C THR A 279 -3.53 10.09 19.37
N ALA A 280 -3.85 8.92 18.84
CA ALA A 280 -4.88 8.04 19.37
C ALA A 280 -4.53 7.56 20.80
N ALA A 281 -3.28 7.18 21.04
CA ALA A 281 -2.79 6.78 22.35
C ALA A 281 -2.98 7.84 23.45
N LYS A 282 -2.93 9.13 23.07
CA LYS A 282 -3.08 10.24 24.02
C LYS A 282 -4.53 10.68 24.21
N VAL A 283 -5.32 10.67 23.12
CA VAL A 283 -6.65 11.29 23.10
C VAL A 283 -7.76 10.30 23.46
N ILE A 284 -7.62 9.02 23.03
CA ILE A 284 -8.62 7.95 23.23
C ILE A 284 -8.00 6.71 23.88
N PRO A 285 -7.25 6.84 25.00
CA PRO A 285 -6.57 5.71 25.62
C PRO A 285 -7.57 4.69 26.19
N GLY A 286 -7.36 3.40 25.87
CA GLY A 286 -8.18 2.29 26.38
C GLY A 286 -9.58 2.18 25.79
N GLU A 287 -9.99 3.12 24.93
CA GLU A 287 -11.30 3.05 24.28
C GLU A 287 -11.31 1.99 23.17
N PRO A 288 -12.35 1.14 23.12
CA PRO A 288 -12.49 0.20 22.01
C PRO A 288 -12.84 0.98 20.73
N ALA A 289 -11.85 1.20 19.88
CA ALA A 289 -11.99 1.96 18.63
C ALA A 289 -12.76 1.15 17.55
N ASP A 290 -13.94 0.67 17.92
CA ASP A 290 -14.80 -0.22 17.15
C ASP A 290 -15.65 0.50 16.10
N ASN A 291 -15.76 1.83 16.19
CA ASN A 291 -16.50 2.64 15.22
C ASN A 291 -15.77 3.94 14.87
N ILE A 292 -16.21 4.55 13.79
CA ILE A 292 -15.60 5.78 13.24
C ILE A 292 -15.80 6.96 14.20
N GLY A 293 -16.89 7.00 14.95
CA GLY A 293 -17.16 8.06 15.92
C GLY A 293 -16.08 8.14 16.99
N VAL A 294 -15.71 7.01 17.59
CA VAL A 294 -14.63 6.94 18.58
C VAL A 294 -13.29 7.36 17.97
N LEU A 295 -12.99 6.91 16.75
CA LEU A 295 -11.75 7.30 16.07
C LEU A 295 -11.73 8.79 15.70
N ALA A 296 -12.87 9.38 15.40
CA ALA A 296 -13.00 10.80 15.13
C ALA A 296 -12.68 11.66 16.36
N GLU A 297 -12.95 11.14 17.57
CA GLU A 297 -12.58 11.82 18.83
C GLU A 297 -11.07 12.06 18.92
N SER A 298 -10.25 11.28 18.23
CA SER A 298 -8.80 11.51 18.15
C SER A 298 -8.43 12.90 17.59
N LEU A 299 -9.32 13.54 16.81
CA LEU A 299 -9.15 14.90 16.29
C LEU A 299 -9.83 15.98 17.14
N ARG A 300 -10.55 15.60 18.20
CA ARG A 300 -11.31 16.55 19.05
C ARG A 300 -10.47 17.67 19.66
N PRO A 301 -9.24 17.46 20.14
CA PRO A 301 -8.42 18.54 20.68
C PRO A 301 -8.24 19.71 19.72
N LEU A 302 -8.17 19.44 18.39
CA LEU A 302 -8.02 20.45 17.36
C LEU A 302 -9.35 20.99 16.85
N LEU A 303 -10.27 20.07 16.50
CA LEU A 303 -11.45 20.39 15.69
C LEU A 303 -12.75 20.49 16.51
N ARG A 304 -12.71 20.16 17.80
CA ARG A 304 -13.87 20.22 18.71
C ARG A 304 -15.14 19.55 18.12
N SER A 305 -16.21 20.32 17.96
CA SER A 305 -17.50 19.81 17.47
C SER A 305 -17.51 19.36 16.00
N VAL A 306 -16.56 19.84 15.17
CA VAL A 306 -16.49 19.46 13.75
C VAL A 306 -15.55 18.26 13.49
N ALA A 307 -14.89 17.74 14.53
CA ALA A 307 -13.92 16.63 14.43
C ALA A 307 -14.53 15.41 13.70
N HIS A 308 -15.77 15.08 14.01
CA HIS A 308 -16.47 13.94 13.44
C HIS A 308 -16.68 14.07 11.92
N VAL A 309 -17.24 15.19 11.47
CA VAL A 309 -17.47 15.45 10.04
C VAL A 309 -16.14 15.49 9.30
N PHE A 310 -15.15 16.21 9.87
CA PHE A 310 -13.83 16.32 9.25
C PHE A 310 -13.13 14.96 9.14
N PHE A 311 -13.23 14.11 10.17
CA PHE A 311 -12.66 12.76 10.13
C PHE A 311 -13.32 11.90 9.06
N CYS A 312 -14.66 11.91 8.96
CA CYS A 312 -15.39 11.15 7.93
C CYS A 312 -15.05 11.61 6.52
N VAL A 313 -15.00 12.92 6.28
CA VAL A 313 -14.59 13.48 4.99
C VAL A 313 -13.14 13.14 4.68
N GLY A 314 -12.26 13.23 5.68
CA GLY A 314 -10.86 12.82 5.57
C GLY A 314 -10.69 11.34 5.29
N LEU A 315 -11.44 10.48 5.95
CA LEU A 315 -11.43 9.03 5.72
C LEU A 315 -11.89 8.69 4.30
N PHE A 316 -12.94 9.35 3.82
CA PHE A 316 -13.41 9.22 2.44
C PHE A 316 -12.33 9.65 1.44
N ALA A 317 -11.68 10.79 1.68
CA ALA A 317 -10.59 11.29 0.84
C ALA A 317 -9.37 10.35 0.84
N VAL A 318 -9.00 9.81 2.02
CA VAL A 318 -7.91 8.83 2.16
C VAL A 318 -8.25 7.52 1.44
N ALA A 319 -9.54 7.13 1.37
CA ALA A 319 -9.96 5.94 0.64
C ALA A 319 -9.83 6.09 -0.87
N MET A 320 -10.09 7.27 -1.42
CA MET A 320 -10.15 7.51 -2.87
C MET A 320 -8.87 7.15 -3.62
N ASN A 321 -7.71 7.54 -3.09
CA ASN A 321 -6.44 7.34 -3.78
C ASN A 321 -6.05 5.85 -3.85
N PRO A 322 -5.95 5.11 -2.73
CA PRO A 322 -5.64 3.69 -2.77
C PRO A 322 -6.76 2.85 -3.41
N PHE A 323 -8.00 3.34 -3.42
CA PHE A 323 -9.14 2.67 -4.04
C PHE A 323 -8.88 2.36 -5.52
N LEU A 324 -8.48 3.35 -6.30
CA LEU A 324 -8.19 3.14 -7.71
C LEU A 324 -6.81 2.50 -7.91
N ILE A 325 -5.79 2.97 -7.19
CA ILE A 325 -4.41 2.55 -7.47
C ILE A 325 -4.18 1.10 -7.06
N ASN A 326 -4.71 0.61 -5.94
CA ASN A 326 -4.63 -0.80 -5.58
C ASN A 326 -5.31 -1.70 -6.62
N ALA A 327 -6.47 -1.29 -7.15
CA ALA A 327 -7.13 -2.03 -8.21
C ALA A 327 -6.30 -2.04 -9.51
N MET A 328 -5.68 -0.91 -9.87
CA MET A 328 -4.78 -0.82 -11.03
C MET A 328 -3.52 -1.67 -10.86
N ILE A 329 -2.94 -1.72 -9.67
CA ILE A 329 -1.81 -2.61 -9.34
C ILE A 329 -2.22 -4.06 -9.56
N GLY A 330 -3.35 -4.49 -8.97
CA GLY A 330 -3.86 -5.85 -9.13
C GLY A 330 -4.10 -6.21 -10.58
N GLY A 331 -4.72 -5.30 -11.34
CA GLY A 331 -4.99 -5.49 -12.76
C GLY A 331 -3.72 -5.56 -13.63
N SER A 332 -2.74 -4.68 -13.37
CA SER A 332 -1.48 -4.65 -14.11
C SER A 332 -0.64 -5.91 -13.87
N ILE A 333 -0.48 -6.31 -12.61
CA ILE A 333 0.34 -7.48 -12.26
C ILE A 333 -0.32 -8.79 -12.70
N LEU A 334 -1.65 -8.88 -12.65
CA LEU A 334 -2.37 -10.03 -13.21
C LEU A 334 -2.13 -10.14 -14.72
N ALA A 335 -2.22 -9.01 -15.45
CA ALA A 335 -1.95 -8.98 -16.88
C ALA A 335 -0.51 -9.43 -17.18
N ASP A 336 0.49 -8.91 -16.46
CA ASP A 336 1.89 -9.27 -16.58
C ASP A 336 2.11 -10.78 -16.30
N GLY A 337 1.50 -11.29 -15.22
CA GLY A 337 1.60 -12.71 -14.83
C GLY A 337 1.12 -13.66 -15.91
N ILE A 338 -0.01 -13.34 -16.55
CA ILE A 338 -0.57 -14.18 -17.64
C ILE A 338 0.04 -13.87 -19.03
N GLY A 339 1.02 -12.96 -19.11
CA GLY A 339 1.74 -12.64 -20.36
C GLY A 339 1.06 -11.63 -21.26
N GLN A 340 0.15 -10.83 -20.71
CA GLN A 340 -0.46 -9.71 -21.41
C GLN A 340 0.33 -8.42 -21.15
N PRO A 341 0.26 -7.41 -22.04
CA PRO A 341 0.92 -6.13 -21.82
C PRO A 341 0.52 -5.51 -20.48
N PRO A 342 1.51 -5.17 -19.59
CA PRO A 342 1.21 -4.73 -18.22
C PRO A 342 0.97 -3.24 -18.06
N LYS A 343 1.10 -2.41 -19.12
CA LYS A 343 0.92 -0.97 -19.01
C LYS A 343 -0.50 -0.63 -18.61
N LEU A 344 -0.67 0.26 -17.63
CA LEU A 344 -1.97 0.68 -17.12
C LEU A 344 -2.90 1.28 -18.19
N SER A 345 -2.35 1.72 -19.32
CA SER A 345 -3.11 2.20 -20.48
C SER A 345 -3.71 1.08 -21.34
N ASP A 346 -3.24 -0.15 -21.20
CA ASP A 346 -3.62 -1.27 -22.06
C ASP A 346 -4.98 -1.85 -21.67
N ARG A 347 -5.58 -2.62 -22.59
CA ARG A 347 -6.96 -3.15 -22.44
C ARG A 347 -7.09 -4.15 -21.27
N TRP A 348 -6.11 -5.06 -21.13
CA TRP A 348 -6.17 -6.11 -20.12
C TRP A 348 -6.00 -5.60 -18.69
N PRO A 349 -5.00 -4.76 -18.35
CA PRO A 349 -4.92 -4.13 -17.04
C PRO A 349 -6.18 -3.38 -16.64
N ARG A 350 -6.79 -2.62 -17.56
CA ARG A 350 -8.05 -1.89 -17.29
C ARG A 350 -9.20 -2.83 -16.95
N ARG A 351 -9.38 -3.92 -17.72
CA ARG A 351 -10.42 -4.92 -17.46
C ARG A 351 -10.24 -5.60 -16.10
N PHE A 352 -9.00 -5.99 -15.80
CA PHE A 352 -8.69 -6.60 -14.51
C PHE A 352 -8.79 -5.60 -13.35
N THR A 353 -8.49 -4.33 -13.56
CA THR A 353 -8.77 -3.26 -12.58
C THR A 353 -10.25 -3.22 -12.20
N VAL A 354 -11.13 -3.23 -13.19
CA VAL A 354 -12.58 -3.27 -12.95
C VAL A 354 -12.98 -4.55 -12.22
N LEU A 355 -12.42 -5.70 -12.60
CA LEU A 355 -12.66 -6.97 -11.93
C LEU A 355 -12.29 -6.90 -10.44
N VAL A 356 -11.12 -6.37 -10.10
CA VAL A 356 -10.66 -6.20 -8.71
C VAL A 356 -11.57 -5.26 -7.94
N MET A 357 -11.99 -4.15 -8.56
CA MET A 357 -12.92 -3.19 -7.94
C MET A 357 -14.26 -3.85 -7.62
N LEU A 358 -14.87 -4.52 -8.60
CA LEU A 358 -16.16 -5.16 -8.44
C LEU A 358 -16.10 -6.34 -7.48
N ALA A 359 -15.04 -7.15 -7.50
CA ALA A 359 -14.86 -8.24 -6.55
C ALA A 359 -14.78 -7.71 -5.10
N GLY A 360 -13.97 -6.69 -4.86
CA GLY A 360 -13.87 -6.05 -3.53
C GLY A 360 -15.20 -5.43 -3.07
N MET A 361 -15.96 -4.80 -3.98
CA MET A 361 -17.28 -4.25 -3.71
C MET A 361 -18.28 -5.35 -3.31
N VAL A 362 -18.36 -6.42 -4.10
CA VAL A 362 -19.30 -7.53 -3.83
C VAL A 362 -18.99 -8.17 -2.48
N VAL A 363 -17.72 -8.44 -2.19
CA VAL A 363 -17.32 -9.00 -0.89
C VAL A 363 -17.66 -8.04 0.26
N ALA A 364 -17.47 -6.73 0.09
CA ALA A 364 -17.85 -5.74 1.10
C ALA A 364 -19.37 -5.70 1.33
N MET A 365 -20.16 -5.75 0.27
CA MET A 365 -21.63 -5.80 0.38
C MET A 365 -22.13 -7.07 1.11
N LEU A 366 -21.48 -8.22 0.84
CA LEU A 366 -21.80 -9.47 1.52
C LEU A 366 -21.41 -9.41 2.99
N ALA A 367 -20.24 -8.85 3.31
CA ALA A 367 -19.77 -8.71 4.67
C ALA A 367 -20.66 -7.74 5.50
N LEU A 368 -21.15 -6.66 4.91
CA LEU A 368 -22.08 -5.75 5.61
C LEU A 368 -23.39 -6.45 6.00
N ARG A 369 -23.80 -7.51 5.30
CA ARG A 369 -24.99 -8.30 5.67
C ARG A 369 -24.81 -9.11 6.97
N THR A 370 -23.57 -9.33 7.42
CA THR A 370 -23.29 -10.08 8.66
C THR A 370 -23.60 -9.29 9.93
N GLY A 371 -23.92 -8.00 9.82
CA GLY A 371 -24.20 -7.11 10.96
C GLY A 371 -22.95 -6.75 11.78
N GLN A 372 -21.75 -7.16 11.36
CA GLN A 372 -20.51 -6.80 12.05
C GLN A 372 -20.14 -5.32 11.82
N LYS A 373 -19.49 -4.72 12.82
CA LYS A 373 -19.02 -3.33 12.72
C LYS A 373 -18.01 -3.16 11.60
N PRO A 374 -18.16 -2.16 10.71
CA PRO A 374 -17.27 -1.97 9.57
C PRO A 374 -15.79 -1.87 9.93
N VAL A 375 -15.44 -1.21 11.04
CA VAL A 375 -14.05 -1.08 11.50
C VAL A 375 -13.41 -2.45 11.79
N LYS A 376 -14.14 -3.37 12.43
CA LYS A 376 -13.65 -4.74 12.68
C LYS A 376 -13.42 -5.50 11.37
N LEU A 377 -14.31 -5.35 10.41
CA LEU A 377 -14.16 -5.95 9.08
C LEU A 377 -12.98 -5.35 8.30
N ILE A 378 -12.73 -4.03 8.42
CA ILE A 378 -11.58 -3.38 7.81
C ILE A 378 -10.28 -3.93 8.41
N ILE A 379 -10.17 -4.00 9.73
CA ILE A 379 -9.00 -4.56 10.43
C ILE A 379 -8.75 -6.00 9.98
N PHE A 380 -9.78 -6.82 9.94
CA PHE A 380 -9.68 -8.20 9.46
C PHE A 380 -9.27 -8.27 7.99
N GLY A 381 -9.87 -7.44 7.11
CA GLY A 381 -9.49 -7.35 5.70
C GLY A 381 -8.02 -6.96 5.52
N GLN A 382 -7.50 -6.04 6.33
CA GLN A 382 -6.07 -5.70 6.31
C GLN A 382 -5.19 -6.89 6.75
N ALA A 383 -5.61 -7.64 7.76
CA ALA A 383 -4.89 -8.86 8.15
C ALA A 383 -4.88 -9.91 7.03
N LEU A 384 -5.98 -10.08 6.29
CA LEU A 384 -6.06 -11.03 5.18
C LEU A 384 -5.03 -10.75 4.07
N THR A 385 -4.62 -9.48 3.87
CA THR A 385 -3.59 -9.15 2.87
C THR A 385 -2.25 -9.83 3.13
N VAL A 386 -1.99 -10.22 4.38
CA VAL A 386 -0.75 -10.91 4.76
C VAL A 386 -0.65 -12.30 4.15
N LEU A 387 -1.79 -12.96 3.85
CA LEU A 387 -1.80 -14.34 3.32
C LEU A 387 -1.01 -14.49 2.02
N GLY A 388 -1.05 -13.49 1.15
CA GLY A 388 -0.32 -13.54 -0.11
C GLY A 388 1.12 -13.04 -0.04
N ASN A 389 1.51 -12.35 1.03
CA ASN A 389 2.83 -11.73 1.16
C ASN A 389 4.00 -12.74 1.14
N PRO A 390 3.92 -13.96 1.72
CA PRO A 390 5.02 -14.93 1.66
C PRO A 390 5.49 -15.26 0.25
N LEU A 391 4.55 -15.48 -0.68
CA LEU A 391 4.88 -15.77 -2.08
C LEU A 391 5.62 -14.60 -2.74
N MET A 392 5.17 -13.37 -2.50
CA MET A 392 5.83 -12.16 -3.00
C MET A 392 7.22 -12.00 -2.39
N ALA A 393 7.36 -12.23 -1.08
CA ALA A 393 8.62 -12.12 -0.37
C ALA A 393 9.66 -13.11 -0.90
N VAL A 394 9.29 -14.38 -1.03
CA VAL A 394 10.15 -15.42 -1.62
C VAL A 394 10.56 -15.03 -3.04
N THR A 395 9.62 -14.57 -3.87
CA THR A 395 9.91 -14.18 -5.25
C THR A 395 10.89 -13.03 -5.34
N ILE A 396 10.73 -11.98 -4.54
CA ILE A 396 11.66 -10.83 -4.51
C ILE A 396 13.06 -11.30 -4.07
N LEU A 397 13.17 -12.08 -2.99
CA LEU A 397 14.44 -12.56 -2.49
C LEU A 397 15.12 -13.52 -3.49
N TRP A 398 14.36 -14.38 -4.14
CA TRP A 398 14.85 -15.28 -5.16
C TRP A 398 15.42 -14.51 -6.36
N LEU A 399 14.68 -13.56 -6.93
CA LEU A 399 15.12 -12.72 -8.05
C LEU A 399 16.37 -11.90 -7.68
N ALA A 400 16.40 -11.32 -6.47
CA ALA A 400 17.49 -10.47 -6.01
C ALA A 400 18.82 -11.21 -5.79
N ASN A 401 18.79 -12.54 -5.61
CA ASN A 401 19.98 -13.37 -5.43
C ASN A 401 20.46 -14.07 -6.72
N ARG A 402 19.68 -13.97 -7.80
CA ARG A 402 20.03 -14.59 -9.08
C ARG A 402 21.21 -13.87 -9.77
N LYS A 403 22.32 -14.59 -9.98
CA LYS A 403 23.52 -14.06 -10.64
C LYS A 403 23.27 -13.67 -12.09
N ASP A 404 22.46 -14.45 -12.80
CA ASP A 404 22.10 -14.25 -14.21
C ASP A 404 21.18 -13.05 -14.45
N ILE A 405 20.53 -12.52 -13.40
CA ILE A 405 19.67 -11.33 -13.46
C ILE A 405 20.38 -10.11 -12.88
N MET A 406 21.00 -10.27 -11.70
CA MET A 406 21.54 -9.18 -10.91
C MET A 406 23.04 -8.94 -11.09
N GLY A 407 23.77 -9.91 -11.66
CA GLY A 407 25.23 -9.83 -11.79
C GLY A 407 25.90 -9.56 -10.44
N ASP A 408 26.74 -8.51 -10.39
CA ASP A 408 27.44 -8.09 -9.17
C ASP A 408 26.54 -7.28 -8.21
N ARG A 409 25.33 -6.94 -8.63
CA ARG A 409 24.35 -6.18 -7.83
C ARG A 409 23.36 -7.07 -7.08
N ARG A 410 23.75 -8.31 -6.78
CA ARG A 410 22.98 -9.22 -5.92
C ARG A 410 22.80 -8.65 -4.52
N ASN A 411 21.90 -9.25 -3.75
CA ASN A 411 21.74 -8.91 -2.35
C ASN A 411 23.05 -9.10 -1.58
N THR A 412 23.36 -8.14 -0.73
CA THR A 412 24.40 -8.30 0.31
C THR A 412 23.89 -9.22 1.41
N VAL A 413 24.80 -9.71 2.25
CA VAL A 413 24.47 -10.56 3.43
C VAL A 413 23.44 -9.86 4.32
N ILE A 414 23.62 -8.57 4.59
CA ILE A 414 22.70 -7.77 5.44
C ILE A 414 21.30 -7.73 4.82
N LEU A 415 21.19 -7.47 3.51
CA LEU A 415 19.90 -7.45 2.83
C LEU A 415 19.23 -8.84 2.82
N ASN A 416 20.00 -9.91 2.76
CA ASN A 416 19.46 -11.27 2.86
C ASN A 416 19.00 -11.61 4.28
N ILE A 417 19.70 -11.16 5.32
CA ILE A 417 19.28 -11.33 6.72
C ILE A 417 17.96 -10.56 6.96
N LEU A 418 17.92 -9.28 6.60
CA LEU A 418 16.71 -8.46 6.77
C LEU A 418 15.54 -8.99 5.91
N GLY A 419 15.82 -9.40 4.67
CA GLY A 419 14.83 -10.03 3.81
C GLY A 419 14.33 -11.36 4.37
N GLY A 420 15.22 -12.21 4.88
CA GLY A 420 14.88 -13.48 5.54
C GLY A 420 14.04 -13.27 6.80
N LEU A 421 14.38 -12.27 7.62
CA LEU A 421 13.59 -11.88 8.78
C LEU A 421 12.18 -11.42 8.36
N GLY A 422 12.08 -10.58 7.34
CA GLY A 422 10.79 -10.14 6.80
C GLY A 422 9.96 -11.31 6.26
N LEU A 423 10.58 -12.26 5.54
CA LEU A 423 9.92 -13.48 5.08
C LEU A 423 9.39 -14.31 6.26
N LEU A 424 10.22 -14.53 7.30
CA LEU A 424 9.82 -15.25 8.51
C LEU A 424 8.58 -14.60 9.16
N VAL A 425 8.62 -13.29 9.34
CA VAL A 425 7.52 -12.53 9.94
C VAL A 425 6.23 -12.69 9.13
N VAL A 426 6.26 -12.52 7.80
CA VAL A 426 5.03 -12.65 6.99
C VAL A 426 4.53 -14.08 6.92
N VAL A 427 5.40 -15.09 6.94
CA VAL A 427 5.00 -16.52 7.00
C VAL A 427 4.28 -16.81 8.31
N LEU A 428 4.87 -16.43 9.45
CA LEU A 428 4.27 -16.64 10.76
C LEU A 428 2.89 -15.97 10.87
N MET A 429 2.77 -14.74 10.38
CA MET A 429 1.50 -14.03 10.40
C MET A 429 0.50 -14.60 9.40
N ALA A 430 0.93 -15.05 8.22
CA ALA A 430 0.06 -15.70 7.25
C ALA A 430 -0.55 -17.00 7.79
N VAL A 431 0.27 -17.85 8.42
CA VAL A 431 -0.22 -19.08 9.07
C VAL A 431 -1.26 -18.75 10.14
N ARG A 432 -0.99 -17.73 10.95
CA ARG A 432 -1.90 -17.30 12.00
C ARG A 432 -3.24 -16.77 11.45
N VAL A 433 -3.20 -15.92 10.43
CA VAL A 433 -4.40 -15.38 9.78
C VAL A 433 -5.18 -16.51 9.08
N LEU A 434 -4.49 -17.49 8.50
CA LEU A 434 -5.13 -18.69 7.93
C LEU A 434 -5.86 -19.49 9.01
N MET A 435 -5.24 -19.73 10.17
CA MET A 435 -5.88 -20.41 11.30
C MET A 435 -7.16 -19.67 11.73
N ARG A 436 -7.09 -18.34 11.85
CA ARG A 436 -8.26 -17.52 12.16
C ARG A 436 -9.36 -17.65 11.11
N LEU A 437 -8.99 -17.63 9.82
CA LEU A 437 -9.94 -17.78 8.73
C LEU A 437 -10.66 -19.13 8.77
N VAL A 438 -9.92 -20.22 9.00
CA VAL A 438 -10.50 -21.55 9.17
C VAL A 438 -11.50 -21.59 10.34
N LEU A 439 -11.14 -21.01 11.50
CA LEU A 439 -12.05 -20.90 12.66
C LEU A 439 -13.28 -20.01 12.38
N THR A 440 -13.19 -19.06 11.44
CA THR A 440 -14.33 -18.21 11.06
C THR A 440 -15.32 -19.00 10.18
N LEU A 441 -14.83 -19.94 9.38
CA LEU A 441 -15.62 -20.73 8.41
C LEU A 441 -16.17 -22.02 9.02
N SER A 442 -15.58 -22.52 10.11
CA SER A 442 -16.07 -23.63 10.94
C SER A 442 -17.09 -23.18 11.99
#